data_c2e4b08db27477721d02f1039732c4dd
#
_entry.id   c2e4b08db27477721d02f1039732c4dd
#
_cell.length_a   1.000
_cell.length_b   1.000
_cell.length_c   1.000
_cell.angle_alpha   90.00
_cell.angle_beta   90.00
_cell.angle_gamma   90.00
#
_symmetry.space_group_name_H-M   'P 1'
#
loop_
_entity.id
_entity.type
_entity.pdbx_description
1 polymer ?
#
loop_
_entity_poly.entity_id
_entity_poly.type
_entity_poly.pdbx_seq_one_letter_code
_entity_poly.pdbx_strand_id
1 'polypeptide(L)'
;GPLDIDLLPGVGPRSAAVLKERGVKTMADLAGCEEVWLRQTFGKRGPELKERAVGIDYSQVMPYRETKSVSEETTMPEDVGEEGVLLGKTRELAAGVGIRLKEQGLMGRTVSIKLRLADFRTFTRQVTLRTPTNDENDIAGVAESLLKRELGPGKEFRLVGVGVSNLADSFQLPLFPLEGGQ
;
A
#
# COMPACT_ATOMS: atom_id res chain seq x y z
N GLY A 1 11.24 10.45 -30.54
CA GLY A 1 11.54 9.34 -31.42
C GLY A 1 10.46 8.29 -31.40
N PRO A 2 10.50 7.29 -32.28
CA PRO A 2 9.49 6.25 -32.40
C PRO A 2 9.56 5.16 -31.32
N LEU A 3 9.93 5.53 -30.09
CA LEU A 3 9.96 4.59 -28.97
C LEU A 3 8.52 4.23 -28.55
N ASP A 4 8.30 2.93 -28.34
CA ASP A 4 7.00 2.41 -27.92
C ASP A 4 6.59 2.98 -26.56
N ILE A 5 5.30 3.25 -26.42
CA ILE A 5 4.72 3.82 -25.20
C ILE A 5 4.88 2.90 -23.97
N ASP A 6 4.99 1.60 -24.19
CA ASP A 6 5.19 0.60 -23.12
C ASP A 6 6.54 0.76 -22.41
N LEU A 7 7.51 1.42 -23.07
CA LEU A 7 8.84 1.67 -22.50
C LEU A 7 8.88 2.92 -21.59
N LEU A 8 7.81 3.72 -21.58
CA LEU A 8 7.78 4.94 -20.78
C LEU A 8 7.62 4.63 -19.29
N PRO A 9 8.57 5.03 -18.43
CA PRO A 9 8.43 4.85 -16.99
C PRO A 9 7.14 5.49 -16.45
N GLY A 10 6.33 4.69 -15.78
CA GLY A 10 5.01 5.11 -15.27
C GLY A 10 3.83 4.72 -16.17
N VAL A 11 4.07 4.18 -17.35
CA VAL A 11 3.05 3.54 -18.19
C VAL A 11 3.10 2.04 -17.96
N GLY A 12 2.13 1.52 -17.17
CA GLY A 12 1.95 0.09 -16.99
C GLY A 12 0.95 -0.49 -18.02
N PRO A 13 0.74 -1.82 -18.04
CA PRO A 13 -0.10 -2.48 -19.05
C PRO A 13 -1.51 -1.88 -19.20
N ARG A 14 -2.14 -1.50 -18.07
CA ARG A 14 -3.48 -0.86 -18.08
C ARG A 14 -3.45 0.52 -18.74
N SER A 15 -2.46 1.35 -18.38
CA SER A 15 -2.31 2.69 -18.97
C SER A 15 -1.97 2.60 -20.45
N ALA A 16 -1.10 1.66 -20.82
CA ALA A 16 -0.73 1.40 -22.20
C ALA A 16 -1.95 0.99 -23.05
N ALA A 17 -2.81 0.11 -22.54
CA ALA A 17 -4.03 -0.29 -23.23
C ALA A 17 -4.94 0.93 -23.54
N VAL A 18 -5.21 1.77 -22.53
CA VAL A 18 -6.02 2.99 -22.70
C VAL A 18 -5.42 3.96 -23.73
N LEU A 19 -4.09 4.13 -23.69
CA LEU A 19 -3.39 4.97 -24.68
C LEU A 19 -3.50 4.40 -26.11
N LYS A 20 -3.26 3.08 -26.26
CA LYS A 20 -3.32 2.39 -27.56
C LYS A 20 -4.72 2.37 -28.16
N GLU A 21 -5.78 2.25 -27.36
CA GLU A 21 -7.18 2.39 -27.81
C GLU A 21 -7.46 3.75 -28.43
N ARG A 22 -6.77 4.80 -27.99
CA ARG A 22 -6.85 6.15 -28.56
C ARG A 22 -5.86 6.40 -29.70
N GLY A 23 -5.14 5.37 -30.14
CA GLY A 23 -4.15 5.45 -31.22
C GLY A 23 -2.77 5.96 -30.77
N VAL A 24 -2.55 6.19 -29.48
CA VAL A 24 -1.27 6.62 -28.91
C VAL A 24 -0.39 5.39 -28.70
N LYS A 25 0.53 5.12 -29.62
CA LYS A 25 1.40 3.93 -29.62
C LYS A 25 2.84 4.25 -29.25
N THR A 26 3.27 5.48 -29.48
CA THR A 26 4.64 5.92 -29.27
C THR A 26 4.72 7.09 -28.28
N MET A 27 5.92 7.35 -27.77
CA MET A 27 6.20 8.53 -26.94
C MET A 27 5.94 9.82 -27.72
N ALA A 28 6.17 9.84 -29.03
CA ALA A 28 5.89 10.98 -29.88
C ALA A 28 4.37 11.25 -29.98
N ASP A 29 3.56 10.19 -30.12
CA ASP A 29 2.09 10.34 -30.11
C ASP A 29 1.60 10.91 -28.78
N LEU A 30 2.15 10.43 -27.65
CA LEU A 30 1.78 10.92 -26.32
C LEU A 30 2.16 12.40 -26.14
N ALA A 31 3.32 12.80 -26.64
CA ALA A 31 3.75 14.20 -26.63
C ALA A 31 2.79 15.12 -27.41
N GLY A 32 2.14 14.60 -28.46
CA GLY A 32 1.12 15.30 -29.24
C GLY A 32 -0.28 15.34 -28.61
N CYS A 33 -0.54 14.58 -27.55
CA CYS A 33 -1.85 14.52 -26.92
C CYS A 33 -2.25 15.83 -26.23
N GLU A 34 -3.55 16.10 -26.20
CA GLU A 34 -4.09 17.21 -25.45
C GLU A 34 -3.96 16.97 -23.93
N GLU A 35 -3.42 17.94 -23.22
CA GLU A 35 -3.21 17.85 -21.77
C GLU A 35 -4.53 17.66 -21.00
N VAL A 36 -5.61 18.29 -21.46
CA VAL A 36 -6.94 18.18 -20.83
C VAL A 36 -7.41 16.73 -20.83
N TRP A 37 -7.28 16.03 -21.96
CA TRP A 37 -7.64 14.63 -22.05
C TRP A 37 -6.76 13.75 -21.16
N LEU A 38 -5.46 13.98 -21.16
CA LEU A 38 -4.52 13.23 -20.30
C LEU A 38 -4.84 13.43 -18.82
N ARG A 39 -5.20 14.65 -18.42
CA ARG A 39 -5.59 14.97 -17.05
C ARG A 39 -6.91 14.31 -16.65
N GLN A 40 -7.88 14.27 -17.55
CA GLN A 40 -9.16 13.57 -17.32
C GLN A 40 -8.98 12.05 -17.21
N THR A 41 -8.08 11.46 -18.00
CA THR A 41 -7.88 10.01 -18.06
C THR A 41 -6.96 9.48 -16.95
N PHE A 42 -5.86 10.20 -16.67
CA PHE A 42 -4.78 9.75 -15.77
C PHE A 42 -4.63 10.63 -14.53
N GLY A 43 -5.51 11.62 -14.33
CA GLY A 43 -5.44 12.57 -13.22
C GLY A 43 -4.18 13.44 -13.27
N LYS A 44 -3.61 13.71 -12.12
CA LYS A 44 -2.36 14.51 -11.98
C LYS A 44 -1.18 13.93 -12.76
N ARG A 45 -1.15 12.63 -12.98
CA ARG A 45 -0.07 11.95 -13.71
C ARG A 45 -0.11 12.17 -15.22
N GLY A 46 -1.26 12.58 -15.78
CA GLY A 46 -1.41 12.78 -17.22
C GLY A 46 -0.40 13.76 -17.82
N PRO A 47 -0.32 15.00 -17.32
CA PRO A 47 0.69 15.97 -17.74
C PRO A 47 2.13 15.49 -17.55
N GLU A 48 2.43 14.83 -16.41
CA GLU A 48 3.76 14.28 -16.12
C GLU A 48 4.18 13.22 -17.16
N LEU A 49 3.26 12.37 -17.61
CA LEU A 49 3.53 11.38 -18.65
C LEU A 49 3.89 12.06 -20.00
N LYS A 50 3.20 13.16 -20.32
CA LYS A 50 3.49 13.94 -21.54
C LYS A 50 4.88 14.57 -21.48
N GLU A 51 5.27 15.17 -20.34
CA GLU A 51 6.59 15.73 -20.13
C GLU A 51 7.69 14.67 -20.25
N ARG A 52 7.50 13.51 -19.62
CA ARG A 52 8.43 12.38 -19.72
C ARG A 52 8.56 11.85 -21.14
N ALA A 53 7.49 11.89 -21.94
CA ALA A 53 7.53 11.46 -23.33
C ALA A 53 8.46 12.31 -24.20
N VAL A 54 8.70 13.56 -23.83
CA VAL A 54 9.67 14.46 -24.47
C VAL A 54 11.01 14.50 -23.73
N GLY A 55 11.23 13.63 -22.74
CA GLY A 55 12.50 13.55 -22.00
C GLY A 55 12.62 14.54 -20.85
N ILE A 56 11.52 15.17 -20.44
CA ILE A 56 11.50 16.10 -19.32
C ILE A 56 10.99 15.35 -18.08
N ASP A 57 11.83 15.27 -17.04
CA ASP A 57 11.43 14.72 -15.74
C ASP A 57 11.87 15.70 -14.63
N TYR A 58 10.89 16.38 -14.06
CA TYR A 58 11.10 17.29 -12.92
C TYR A 58 11.09 16.56 -11.58
N SER A 59 11.08 15.23 -11.57
CA SER A 59 11.12 14.47 -10.33
C SER A 59 12.38 14.82 -9.56
N GLN A 60 12.21 15.40 -8.39
CA GLN A 60 13.33 15.64 -7.50
C GLN A 60 13.87 14.30 -7.00
N VAL A 61 15.20 14.16 -7.03
CA VAL A 61 15.86 13.06 -6.32
C VAL A 61 15.70 13.34 -4.83
N MET A 62 14.72 12.68 -4.21
CA MET A 62 14.48 12.77 -2.77
C MET A 62 15.39 11.75 -2.09
N PRO A 63 16.51 12.17 -1.47
CA PRO A 63 17.45 11.25 -0.81
C PRO A 63 16.83 10.56 0.41
N TYR A 64 15.79 11.16 0.99
CA TYR A 64 15.02 10.60 2.09
C TYR A 64 13.53 10.68 1.78
N ARG A 65 12.88 9.52 1.66
CA ARG A 65 11.44 9.42 1.74
C ARG A 65 11.06 9.07 3.17
N GLU A 66 10.24 9.89 3.78
CA GLU A 66 9.60 9.50 5.03
C GLU A 66 8.87 8.16 4.86
N THR A 67 9.12 7.23 5.76
CA THR A 67 8.41 5.95 5.80
C THR A 67 6.94 6.22 6.12
N LYS A 68 6.04 5.93 5.20
CA LYS A 68 4.59 6.15 5.40
C LYS A 68 3.88 4.98 6.04
N SER A 69 4.43 3.79 5.90
CA SER A 69 3.91 2.55 6.46
C SER A 69 5.01 1.51 6.58
N VAL A 70 4.87 0.63 7.56
CA VAL A 70 5.67 -0.60 7.70
C VAL A 70 4.73 -1.77 7.57
N SER A 71 5.03 -2.72 6.70
CA SER A 71 4.18 -3.89 6.48
C SER A 71 4.98 -5.13 6.14
N GLU A 72 4.39 -6.27 6.44
CA GLU A 72 4.90 -7.59 6.11
C GLU A 72 3.78 -8.45 5.58
N GLU A 73 4.03 -9.23 4.54
CA GLU A 73 3.05 -10.14 3.97
C GLU A 73 3.68 -11.46 3.56
N THR A 74 2.91 -12.53 3.58
CA THR A 74 3.33 -13.83 3.11
C THR A 74 2.26 -14.47 2.23
N THR A 75 2.72 -15.12 1.17
CA THR A 75 1.89 -16.00 0.36
C THR A 75 2.00 -17.41 0.92
N MET A 76 0.87 -18.05 1.17
CA MET A 76 0.82 -19.42 1.66
C MET A 76 1.20 -20.38 0.53
N PRO A 77 1.89 -21.51 0.84
CA PRO A 77 2.21 -22.55 -0.15
C PRO A 77 0.94 -23.15 -0.77
N GLU A 78 -0.11 -23.31 0.03
CA GLU A 78 -1.45 -23.76 -0.34
C GLU A 78 -2.49 -22.80 0.22
N ASP A 79 -3.68 -22.77 -0.37
CA ASP A 79 -4.77 -21.94 0.12
C ASP A 79 -5.27 -22.49 1.46
N VAL A 80 -5.44 -21.61 2.47
CA VAL A 80 -5.70 -21.99 3.86
C VAL A 80 -7.04 -21.44 4.34
N GLY A 81 -7.91 -22.31 4.84
CA GLY A 81 -9.16 -21.93 5.52
C GLY A 81 -9.12 -22.13 7.04
N GLU A 82 -8.08 -22.79 7.56
CA GLU A 82 -7.95 -23.09 8.99
C GLU A 82 -7.61 -21.84 9.81
N GLU A 83 -8.52 -21.48 10.73
CA GLU A 83 -8.38 -20.28 11.55
C GLU A 83 -7.07 -20.26 12.35
N GLY A 84 -6.71 -21.39 12.97
CA GLY A 84 -5.49 -21.48 13.81
C GLY A 84 -4.22 -21.17 13.04
N VAL A 85 -4.12 -21.68 11.81
CA VAL A 85 -2.97 -21.42 10.93
C VAL A 85 -2.91 -19.94 10.54
N LEU A 86 -4.04 -19.37 10.14
CA LEU A 86 -4.14 -17.97 9.74
C LEU A 86 -3.82 -17.02 10.89
N LEU A 87 -4.33 -17.29 12.10
CA LEU A 87 -4.01 -16.51 13.31
C LEU A 87 -2.52 -16.61 13.67
N GLY A 88 -1.95 -17.81 13.64
CA GLY A 88 -0.52 -18.03 13.88
C GLY A 88 0.34 -17.20 12.92
N LYS A 89 0.02 -17.22 11.64
CA LYS A 89 0.73 -16.46 10.62
C LYS A 89 0.54 -14.94 10.79
N THR A 90 -0.65 -14.49 11.18
CA THR A 90 -0.92 -13.09 11.48
C THR A 90 -0.06 -12.57 12.65
N ARG A 91 0.12 -13.36 13.71
CA ARG A 91 1.01 -13.02 14.84
C ARG A 91 2.46 -12.91 14.42
N GLU A 92 2.95 -13.88 13.64
CA GLU A 92 4.31 -13.86 13.10
C GLU A 92 4.60 -12.56 12.32
N LEU A 93 3.68 -12.19 11.42
CA LEU A 93 3.81 -10.96 10.63
C LEU A 93 3.71 -9.69 11.51
N ALA A 94 2.81 -9.68 12.49
CA ALA A 94 2.69 -8.57 13.44
C ALA A 94 3.96 -8.37 14.26
N ALA A 95 4.61 -9.45 14.70
CA ALA A 95 5.88 -9.41 15.39
C ALA A 95 6.97 -8.78 14.51
N GLY A 96 7.09 -9.20 13.24
CA GLY A 96 8.03 -8.62 12.29
C GLY A 96 7.81 -7.12 12.06
N VAL A 97 6.55 -6.70 11.95
CA VAL A 97 6.19 -5.28 11.81
C VAL A 97 6.56 -4.50 13.09
N GLY A 98 6.25 -5.01 14.27
CA GLY A 98 6.58 -4.38 15.56
C GLY A 98 8.08 -4.19 15.74
N ILE A 99 8.89 -5.22 15.42
CA ILE A 99 10.35 -5.15 15.47
C ILE A 99 10.86 -4.03 14.57
N ARG A 100 10.42 -3.99 13.29
CA ARG A 100 10.87 -2.95 12.34
C ARG A 100 10.46 -1.54 12.75
N LEU A 101 9.28 -1.37 13.35
CA LEU A 101 8.86 -0.08 13.89
C LEU A 101 9.78 0.38 15.01
N LYS A 102 10.11 -0.52 15.96
CA LYS A 102 11.03 -0.24 17.07
C LYS A 102 12.44 0.11 16.57
N GLU A 103 12.96 -0.66 15.61
CA GLU A 103 14.28 -0.40 15.00
C GLU A 103 14.36 0.95 14.30
N GLN A 104 13.27 1.41 13.70
CA GLN A 104 13.19 2.71 13.04
C GLN A 104 12.79 3.86 13.98
N GLY A 105 12.55 3.59 15.26
CA GLY A 105 12.09 4.59 16.22
C GLY A 105 10.69 5.13 15.90
N LEU A 106 9.85 4.33 15.26
CA LEU A 106 8.51 4.72 14.81
C LEU A 106 7.41 4.05 15.63
N MET A 107 6.26 4.69 15.67
CA MET A 107 4.99 4.16 16.15
C MET A 107 3.89 4.50 15.16
N GLY A 108 2.83 3.71 15.07
CA GLY A 108 1.73 4.01 14.15
C GLY A 108 0.36 3.82 14.76
N ARG A 109 -0.62 4.50 14.19
CA ARG A 109 -2.00 4.48 14.71
C ARG A 109 -2.92 3.59 13.90
N THR A 110 -2.64 3.34 12.64
CA THR A 110 -3.53 2.57 11.78
C THR A 110 -2.94 1.19 11.52
N VAL A 111 -3.56 0.17 12.12
CA VAL A 111 -3.24 -1.23 11.88
C VAL A 111 -4.13 -1.76 10.78
N SER A 112 -3.56 -2.46 9.83
CA SER A 112 -4.27 -3.05 8.70
C SER A 112 -3.92 -4.51 8.51
N ILE A 113 -4.89 -5.28 7.97
CA ILE A 113 -4.68 -6.61 7.44
C ILE A 113 -5.01 -6.63 5.96
N LYS A 114 -4.13 -7.20 5.16
CA LYS A 114 -4.31 -7.45 3.73
C LYS A 114 -4.55 -8.93 3.53
N LEU A 115 -5.61 -9.26 2.83
CA LEU A 115 -6.02 -10.64 2.57
C LEU A 115 -6.20 -10.85 1.08
N ARG A 116 -5.74 -11.99 0.58
CA ARG A 116 -6.03 -12.45 -0.78
C ARG A 116 -6.65 -13.82 -0.72
N LEU A 117 -7.80 -13.97 -1.34
CA LEU A 117 -8.53 -15.23 -1.45
C LEU A 117 -7.91 -16.14 -2.54
N ALA A 118 -8.34 -17.41 -2.55
CA ALA A 118 -7.99 -18.41 -3.57
C ALA A 118 -8.27 -17.92 -5.01
N ASP A 119 -9.34 -17.16 -5.22
CA ASP A 119 -9.72 -16.55 -6.49
C ASP A 119 -8.94 -15.27 -6.86
N PHE A 120 -7.86 -14.98 -6.14
CA PHE A 120 -6.99 -13.81 -6.29
C PHE A 120 -7.64 -12.46 -5.96
N ARG A 121 -8.88 -12.38 -5.49
CA ARG A 121 -9.45 -11.15 -4.95
C ARG A 121 -8.66 -10.72 -3.73
N THR A 122 -8.15 -9.49 -3.78
CA THR A 122 -7.37 -8.91 -2.69
C THR A 122 -8.13 -7.74 -2.08
N PHE A 123 -8.17 -7.69 -0.76
CA PHE A 123 -8.76 -6.59 -0.03
C PHE A 123 -8.01 -6.30 1.27
N THR A 124 -8.22 -5.11 1.80
CA THR A 124 -7.59 -4.66 3.04
C THR A 124 -8.67 -4.22 4.02
N ARG A 125 -8.46 -4.52 5.30
CA ARG A 125 -9.24 -3.98 6.42
C ARG A 125 -8.30 -3.25 7.35
N GLN A 126 -8.78 -2.18 8.00
CA GLN A 126 -7.96 -1.41 8.91
C GLN A 126 -8.76 -0.82 10.06
N VAL A 127 -8.04 -0.55 11.15
CA VAL A 127 -8.55 0.16 12.33
C VAL A 127 -7.53 1.21 12.73
N THR A 128 -8.00 2.41 13.05
CA THR A 128 -7.17 3.49 13.58
C THR A 128 -7.34 3.54 15.10
N LEU A 129 -6.24 3.34 15.80
CA LEU A 129 -6.16 3.36 17.26
C LEU A 129 -6.16 4.79 17.81
N ARG A 130 -6.60 4.98 19.04
CA ARG A 130 -6.51 6.28 19.73
C ARG A 130 -5.07 6.64 20.04
N THR A 131 -4.27 5.67 20.48
CA THR A 131 -2.85 5.81 20.81
C THR A 131 -2.00 5.09 19.78
N PRO A 132 -0.91 5.70 19.29
CA PRO A 132 0.02 4.99 18.41
C PRO A 132 0.73 3.88 19.17
N THR A 133 1.07 2.79 18.47
CA THR A 133 1.79 1.64 19.03
C THR A 133 2.88 1.14 18.11
N ASN A 134 3.89 0.49 18.66
CA ASN A 134 4.85 -0.37 18.00
C ASN A 134 4.99 -1.71 18.76
N ASP A 135 4.07 -1.96 19.69
CA ASP A 135 4.02 -3.23 20.40
C ASP A 135 3.40 -4.31 19.50
N GLU A 136 4.10 -5.43 19.40
CA GLU A 136 3.69 -6.55 18.56
C GLU A 136 2.38 -7.20 19.02
N ASN A 137 2.08 -7.20 20.33
CA ASN A 137 0.86 -7.79 20.85
C ASN A 137 -0.36 -6.92 20.53
N ASP A 138 -0.21 -5.59 20.65
CA ASP A 138 -1.25 -4.65 20.24
C ASP A 138 -1.57 -4.80 18.75
N ILE A 139 -0.52 -4.82 17.92
CA ILE A 139 -0.65 -4.97 16.46
C ILE A 139 -1.32 -6.31 16.13
N ALA A 140 -0.85 -7.41 16.75
CA ALA A 140 -1.41 -8.74 16.55
C ALA A 140 -2.88 -8.81 16.97
N GLY A 141 -3.24 -8.31 18.15
CA GLY A 141 -4.61 -8.33 18.65
C GLY A 141 -5.60 -7.63 17.71
N VAL A 142 -5.20 -6.47 17.16
CA VAL A 142 -6.02 -5.74 16.18
C VAL A 142 -6.11 -6.51 14.86
N ALA A 143 -4.98 -6.98 14.33
CA ALA A 143 -4.94 -7.71 13.06
C ALA A 143 -5.75 -9.01 13.13
N GLU A 144 -5.65 -9.77 14.22
CA GLU A 144 -6.45 -10.97 14.46
C GLU A 144 -7.96 -10.66 14.53
N SER A 145 -8.34 -9.58 15.20
CA SER A 145 -9.74 -9.15 15.27
C SER A 145 -10.28 -8.81 13.88
N LEU A 146 -9.47 -8.18 13.04
CA LEU A 146 -9.83 -7.89 11.64
C LEU A 146 -9.92 -9.17 10.82
N LEU A 147 -8.97 -10.11 10.97
CA LEU A 147 -8.99 -11.39 10.29
C LEU A 147 -10.26 -12.19 10.62
N LYS A 148 -10.58 -12.33 11.91
CA LYS A 148 -11.74 -13.11 12.37
C LYS A 148 -13.06 -12.65 11.76
N ARG A 149 -13.21 -11.37 11.46
CA ARG A 149 -14.40 -10.82 10.79
C ARG A 149 -14.52 -11.23 9.32
N GLU A 150 -13.41 -11.62 8.71
CA GLU A 150 -13.36 -12.00 7.30
C GLU A 150 -13.40 -13.52 7.10
N LEU A 151 -13.17 -14.31 8.16
CA LEU A 151 -13.30 -15.75 8.13
C LEU A 151 -14.76 -16.15 7.87
N GLY A 152 -14.96 -17.33 7.28
CA GLY A 152 -16.29 -17.88 7.05
C GLY A 152 -16.23 -19.20 6.30
N PRO A 153 -17.33 -19.97 6.29
CA PRO A 153 -17.39 -21.26 5.62
C PRO A 153 -16.96 -21.17 4.15
N GLY A 154 -16.07 -22.07 3.74
CA GLY A 154 -15.59 -22.16 2.35
C GLY A 154 -14.66 -21.04 1.88
N LYS A 155 -14.24 -20.14 2.76
CA LYS A 155 -13.23 -19.13 2.43
C LYS A 155 -11.84 -19.68 2.69
N GLU A 156 -11.01 -19.61 1.66
CA GLU A 156 -9.60 -19.96 1.72
C GLU A 156 -8.76 -18.74 1.32
N PHE A 157 -7.65 -18.58 2.02
CA PHE A 157 -6.77 -17.42 1.87
C PHE A 157 -5.41 -17.87 1.35
N ARG A 158 -4.97 -17.21 0.29
CA ARG A 158 -3.67 -17.40 -0.36
C ARG A 158 -2.60 -16.50 0.22
N LEU A 159 -2.96 -15.32 0.72
CA LEU A 159 -2.02 -14.34 1.25
C LEU A 159 -2.62 -13.65 2.47
N VAL A 160 -1.77 -13.48 3.46
CA VAL A 160 -2.03 -12.64 4.64
C VAL A 160 -0.91 -11.62 4.75
N GLY A 161 -1.26 -10.38 5.05
CA GLY A 161 -0.31 -9.31 5.33
C GLY A 161 -0.77 -8.45 6.49
N VAL A 162 0.16 -7.97 7.30
CA VAL A 162 -0.08 -7.03 8.40
C VAL A 162 0.69 -5.75 8.11
N GLY A 163 0.09 -4.60 8.39
CA GLY A 163 0.73 -3.31 8.18
C GLY A 163 0.32 -2.29 9.22
N VAL A 164 1.23 -1.34 9.45
CA VAL A 164 1.00 -0.19 10.32
C VAL A 164 1.33 1.08 9.54
N SER A 165 0.44 2.05 9.61
CA SER A 165 0.57 3.35 8.93
C SER A 165 0.12 4.48 9.85
N ASN A 166 0.09 5.70 9.32
CA ASN A 166 -0.11 6.89 10.13
C ASN A 166 0.96 6.95 11.22
N LEU A 167 2.21 6.95 10.75
CA LEU A 167 3.41 6.83 11.57
C LEU A 167 3.78 8.18 12.18
N ALA A 168 4.40 8.11 13.38
CA ALA A 168 5.02 9.21 14.08
C ALA A 168 6.29 8.69 14.78
N ASP A 169 7.22 9.59 15.06
CA ASP A 169 8.41 9.26 15.84
C ASP A 169 8.02 8.84 17.27
N SER A 170 8.60 7.76 17.75
CA SER A 170 8.35 7.25 19.11
C SER A 170 8.75 8.23 20.22
N PHE A 171 9.61 9.21 19.91
CA PHE A 171 10.09 10.24 20.83
C PHE A 171 9.16 11.47 20.89
N GLN A 172 8.15 11.59 20.01
CA GLN A 172 7.24 12.74 19.94
C GLN A 172 5.87 12.48 20.60
N LEU A 173 5.73 11.45 21.41
CA LEU A 173 4.51 11.30 22.21
C LEU A 173 4.40 12.48 23.18
N PRO A 174 3.25 13.20 23.23
CA PRO A 174 3.06 14.26 24.20
C PRO A 174 3.23 13.67 25.61
N LEU A 175 4.10 14.30 26.40
CA LEU A 175 4.40 13.91 27.79
C LEU A 175 3.17 14.02 28.73
N PHE A 176 2.08 14.61 28.24
CA PHE A 176 0.84 14.76 29.00
C PHE A 176 -0.34 14.21 28.18
N PRO A 177 -1.21 13.37 28.77
CA PRO A 177 -2.50 13.10 28.20
C PRO A 177 -3.26 14.43 28.09
N LEU A 178 -3.84 14.71 26.91
CA LEU A 178 -4.79 15.80 26.79
C LEU A 178 -5.95 15.48 27.73
N GLU A 179 -6.00 16.16 28.89
CA GLU A 179 -7.13 16.09 29.77
C GLU A 179 -8.36 16.49 28.97
N GLY A 180 -9.32 15.55 28.91
CA GLY A 180 -10.59 15.77 28.25
C GLY A 180 -11.30 16.95 28.89
N GLY A 181 -11.52 18.00 28.10
CA GLY A 181 -12.48 19.04 28.47
C GLY A 181 -13.85 18.41 28.65
N GLN A 182 -14.45 18.70 29.77
CA GLN A 182 -15.82 18.40 30.15
C GLN A 182 -16.83 18.98 29.15
#